data_e68fe178f31f831fa94a98d7f4b4cf94
#
_entry.id   e68fe178f31f831fa94a98d7f4b4cf94
#
_cell.length_a   1.000
_cell.length_b   1.000
_cell.length_c   1.000
_cell.angle_alpha   90.00
_cell.angle_beta   90.00
_cell.angle_gamma   90.00
#
_symmetry.space_group_name_H-M   'P 1'
#
loop_
_entity.id
_entity.type
_entity.pdbx_description
1 polymer ?
#
loop_
_entity_poly.entity_id
_entity_poly.type
_entity_poly.pdbx_seq_one_letter_code
_entity_poly.pdbx_strand_id
1 'polypeptide(L)'
;MEKIINRDIYLSRLIDKKENGLIKVITGIRRCGKSYLLFYLFRDYLISSGVEEEQIISIALDDDICEQYRNPDELSKYIRSKIVNKEMYYILIDEVQYAITKKELENPEDVKLYNVLNGLMRLRNVDIYVTGSNSKLLSQDVMTAFRGRGDQVQVFPLSFKEYYDFVGGDKSEVYELYALYGGMPQLLSFKRDEEKVKYLKNLFSEVYFKDISERYIVKLPDVLTELTDDLCSSVGSLTNAKKIADTLESVKNIKVSTSTIAKYLEYLIESFMFSEAKRYDVKGKKYFEYPLKYYCTDVGLRNARLNFRQQEETHIMENIIYNELIIRGYSVDVGVVEIIENAEGKKRRKQCEIDFVVNMGAR
;
A
#
# COMPACT_ATOMS: atom_id res chain seq x y z
N MET A 1 -11.94 4.98 -28.39
CA MET A 1 -10.90 4.26 -27.65
C MET A 1 -11.05 4.61 -26.19
N GLU A 2 -11.09 3.61 -25.33
CA GLU A 2 -11.07 3.82 -23.89
C GLU A 2 -9.71 4.41 -23.50
N LYS A 3 -9.70 5.47 -22.70
CA LYS A 3 -8.46 6.17 -22.34
C LYS A 3 -7.72 5.32 -21.32
N ILE A 4 -6.52 4.84 -21.68
CA ILE A 4 -5.70 3.99 -20.83
C ILE A 4 -5.05 4.84 -19.72
N ILE A 5 -5.08 4.36 -18.49
CA ILE A 5 -4.34 4.95 -17.37
C ILE A 5 -2.94 4.36 -17.37
N ASN A 6 -1.95 5.15 -17.73
CA ASN A 6 -0.56 4.71 -17.71
C ASN A 6 -0.05 4.64 -16.26
N ARG A 7 0.65 3.56 -15.94
CA ARG A 7 1.30 3.30 -14.66
C ARG A 7 2.80 3.07 -14.88
N ASP A 8 3.44 3.97 -15.62
CA ASP A 8 4.79 3.81 -16.15
C ASP A 8 5.85 3.47 -15.10
N ILE A 9 5.78 4.11 -13.91
CA ILE A 9 6.71 3.83 -12.81
C ILE A 9 6.63 2.36 -12.37
N TYR A 10 5.42 1.82 -12.25
CA TYR A 10 5.22 0.45 -11.79
C TYR A 10 5.47 -0.56 -12.90
N LEU A 11 5.06 -0.23 -14.13
CA LEU A 11 5.33 -1.06 -15.30
C LEU A 11 6.84 -1.21 -15.51
N SER A 12 7.61 -0.12 -15.47
CA SER A 12 9.08 -0.16 -15.56
C SER A 12 9.68 -1.03 -14.46
N ARG A 13 9.21 -0.91 -13.21
CA ARG A 13 9.68 -1.75 -12.10
C ARG A 13 9.43 -3.25 -12.33
N LEU A 14 8.29 -3.62 -12.93
CA LEU A 14 8.01 -5.03 -13.27
C LEU A 14 8.90 -5.52 -14.40
N ILE A 15 9.15 -4.67 -15.41
CA ILE A 15 10.05 -4.95 -16.53
C ILE A 15 11.48 -5.14 -16.06
N ASP A 16 11.99 -4.24 -15.21
CA ASP A 16 13.36 -4.31 -14.66
C ASP A 16 13.61 -5.57 -13.82
N LYS A 17 12.53 -6.11 -13.23
CA LYS A 17 12.57 -7.33 -12.40
C LYS A 17 12.28 -8.61 -13.18
N LYS A 18 11.96 -8.50 -14.47
CA LYS A 18 11.63 -9.65 -15.31
C LYS A 18 12.79 -10.65 -15.36
N GLU A 19 12.47 -11.93 -15.16
CA GLU A 19 13.41 -13.07 -15.24
C GLU A 19 14.60 -13.00 -14.27
N ASN A 20 14.46 -12.26 -13.16
CA ASN A 20 15.51 -12.13 -12.14
C ASN A 20 15.62 -13.34 -11.18
N GLY A 21 14.83 -14.39 -11.40
CA GLY A 21 14.81 -15.61 -10.58
C GLY A 21 14.10 -15.43 -9.22
N LEU A 22 13.34 -14.35 -9.03
CA LEU A 22 12.56 -14.07 -7.83
C LEU A 22 11.05 -14.05 -8.16
N ILE A 23 10.22 -14.32 -7.17
CA ILE A 23 8.77 -14.13 -7.27
C ILE A 23 8.46 -12.64 -7.10
N LYS A 24 7.83 -12.03 -8.09
CA LYS A 24 7.40 -10.63 -8.02
C LYS A 24 6.10 -10.53 -7.25
N VAL A 25 6.14 -9.80 -6.15
CA VAL A 25 5.01 -9.66 -5.22
C VAL A 25 4.48 -8.23 -5.30
N ILE A 26 3.33 -8.09 -5.96
CA ILE A 26 2.68 -6.79 -6.18
C ILE A 26 1.70 -6.54 -5.04
N THR A 27 2.01 -5.57 -4.20
CA THR A 27 1.24 -5.22 -3.01
C THR A 27 0.58 -3.86 -3.14
N GLY A 28 -0.31 -3.53 -2.23
CA GLY A 28 -0.93 -2.21 -2.13
C GLY A 28 -2.39 -2.28 -1.72
N ILE A 29 -2.94 -1.14 -1.36
CA ILE A 29 -4.32 -1.01 -0.91
C ILE A 29 -5.30 -1.60 -1.94
N ARG A 30 -6.43 -2.13 -1.50
CA ARG A 30 -7.48 -2.62 -2.41
C ARG A 30 -7.91 -1.54 -3.40
N ARG A 31 -8.17 -1.94 -4.65
CA ARG A 31 -8.65 -1.07 -5.75
C ARG A 31 -7.67 0.04 -6.19
N CYS A 32 -6.39 -0.03 -5.82
CA CYS A 32 -5.36 0.89 -6.33
C CYS A 32 -4.87 0.56 -7.75
N GLY A 33 -5.36 -0.52 -8.38
CA GLY A 33 -5.06 -0.86 -9.76
C GLY A 33 -4.00 -1.96 -9.94
N LYS A 34 -3.77 -2.85 -8.95
CA LYS A 34 -2.82 -3.98 -9.05
C LYS A 34 -3.16 -4.94 -10.19
N SER A 35 -4.43 -5.41 -10.23
CA SER A 35 -4.93 -6.32 -11.26
C SER A 35 -4.84 -5.70 -12.66
N TYR A 36 -5.16 -4.40 -12.77
CA TYR A 36 -5.03 -3.64 -14.01
C TYR A 36 -3.57 -3.56 -14.48
N LEU A 37 -2.64 -3.26 -13.56
CA LEU A 37 -1.21 -3.24 -13.87
C LEU A 37 -0.72 -4.60 -14.37
N LEU A 38 -1.15 -5.69 -13.72
CA LEU A 38 -0.67 -7.04 -14.02
C LEU A 38 -1.31 -7.62 -15.27
N PHE A 39 -2.66 -7.61 -15.37
CA PHE A 39 -3.40 -8.32 -16.42
C PHE A 39 -3.63 -7.52 -17.70
N TYR A 40 -3.45 -6.19 -17.65
CA TYR A 40 -3.55 -5.35 -18.84
C TYR A 40 -2.18 -4.79 -19.22
N LEU A 41 -1.61 -3.91 -18.41
CA LEU A 41 -0.40 -3.18 -18.83
C LEU A 41 0.82 -4.10 -18.96
N PHE A 42 1.08 -4.96 -17.97
CA PHE A 42 2.24 -5.85 -18.03
C PHE A 42 2.05 -7.00 -19.05
N ARG A 43 0.84 -7.57 -19.13
CA ARG A 43 0.51 -8.56 -20.14
C ARG A 43 0.67 -8.00 -21.56
N ASP A 44 0.13 -6.79 -21.83
CA ASP A 44 0.28 -6.15 -23.14
C ASP A 44 1.75 -5.86 -23.48
N TYR A 45 2.54 -5.47 -22.46
CA TYR A 45 3.99 -5.35 -22.64
C TYR A 45 4.64 -6.70 -23.03
N LEU A 46 4.30 -7.79 -22.36
CA LEU A 46 4.85 -9.12 -22.69
C LEU A 46 4.53 -9.50 -24.14
N ILE A 47 3.28 -9.36 -24.57
CA ILE A 47 2.85 -9.65 -25.94
C ILE A 47 3.59 -8.75 -26.93
N SER A 48 3.69 -7.45 -26.67
CA SER A 48 4.39 -6.50 -27.54
C SER A 48 5.91 -6.76 -27.62
N SER A 49 6.47 -7.44 -26.62
CA SER A 49 7.87 -7.86 -26.60
C SER A 49 8.12 -9.23 -27.24
N GLY A 50 7.09 -9.84 -27.84
CA GLY A 50 7.19 -11.09 -28.61
C GLY A 50 6.90 -12.36 -27.80
N VAL A 51 6.31 -12.25 -26.60
CA VAL A 51 5.85 -13.42 -25.84
C VAL A 51 4.51 -13.87 -26.40
N GLU A 52 4.41 -15.16 -26.74
CA GLU A 52 3.17 -15.74 -27.24
C GLU A 52 2.12 -15.83 -26.13
N GLU A 53 0.84 -15.73 -26.50
CA GLU A 53 -0.27 -15.69 -25.53
C GLU A 53 -0.34 -16.97 -24.66
N GLU A 54 -0.01 -18.11 -25.22
CA GLU A 54 0.04 -19.43 -24.58
C GLU A 54 1.13 -19.52 -23.48
N GLN A 55 2.13 -18.65 -23.54
CA GLN A 55 3.20 -18.56 -22.55
C GLN A 55 2.80 -17.68 -21.33
N ILE A 56 1.65 -17.01 -21.40
CA ILE A 56 1.15 -16.14 -20.32
C ILE A 56 -0.01 -16.84 -19.62
N ILE A 57 0.24 -17.34 -18.40
CA ILE A 57 -0.75 -18.06 -17.60
C ILE A 57 -1.34 -17.07 -16.58
N SER A 58 -2.54 -16.55 -16.86
CA SER A 58 -3.25 -15.58 -16.00
C SER A 58 -4.33 -16.26 -15.18
N ILE A 59 -4.32 -16.04 -13.85
CA ILE A 59 -5.25 -16.67 -12.91
C ILE A 59 -5.72 -15.61 -11.90
N ALA A 60 -7.03 -15.29 -11.90
CA ALA A 60 -7.66 -14.38 -10.94
C ALA A 60 -8.37 -15.23 -9.87
N LEU A 61 -7.81 -15.32 -8.67
CA LEU A 61 -8.34 -16.20 -7.61
C LEU A 61 -9.60 -15.66 -6.93
N ASP A 62 -9.96 -14.41 -7.16
CA ASP A 62 -11.23 -13.82 -6.74
C ASP A 62 -12.38 -14.11 -7.72
N ASP A 63 -12.07 -14.52 -8.97
CA ASP A 63 -13.05 -14.94 -9.96
C ASP A 63 -13.63 -16.32 -9.62
N ASP A 64 -14.93 -16.51 -9.84
CA ASP A 64 -15.64 -17.77 -9.62
C ASP A 64 -15.18 -18.88 -10.60
N ILE A 65 -14.81 -18.53 -11.82
CA ILE A 65 -14.25 -19.45 -12.80
C ILE A 65 -12.95 -20.09 -12.29
N CYS A 66 -12.20 -19.38 -11.46
CA CYS A 66 -10.93 -19.83 -10.89
C CYS A 66 -11.07 -20.44 -9.49
N GLU A 67 -12.28 -20.64 -8.96
CA GLU A 67 -12.52 -21.11 -7.59
C GLU A 67 -11.76 -22.40 -7.24
N GLN A 68 -11.69 -23.36 -8.16
CA GLN A 68 -10.95 -24.60 -7.97
C GLN A 68 -9.46 -24.38 -7.74
N TYR A 69 -8.87 -23.31 -8.27
CA TYR A 69 -7.44 -22.97 -8.12
C TYR A 69 -7.14 -22.25 -6.80
N ARG A 70 -8.15 -21.94 -5.97
CA ARG A 70 -7.95 -21.55 -4.57
C ARG A 70 -7.36 -22.69 -3.75
N ASN A 71 -7.45 -23.94 -4.23
CA ASN A 71 -6.68 -25.05 -3.72
C ASN A 71 -5.25 -25.04 -4.32
N PRO A 72 -4.18 -24.87 -3.51
CA PRO A 72 -2.80 -24.77 -4.02
C PRO A 72 -2.34 -25.99 -4.81
N ASP A 73 -2.86 -27.20 -4.52
CA ASP A 73 -2.50 -28.42 -5.30
C ASP A 73 -3.09 -28.36 -6.71
N GLU A 74 -4.35 -27.97 -6.83
CA GLU A 74 -5.02 -27.85 -8.13
C GLU A 74 -4.40 -26.71 -8.95
N LEU A 75 -4.06 -25.58 -8.29
CA LEU A 75 -3.30 -24.49 -8.90
C LEU A 75 -1.97 -24.99 -9.47
N SER A 76 -1.20 -25.76 -8.68
CA SER A 76 0.08 -26.33 -9.12
C SER A 76 -0.08 -27.28 -10.33
N LYS A 77 -1.08 -28.17 -10.29
CA LYS A 77 -1.36 -29.10 -11.39
C LYS A 77 -1.72 -28.33 -12.67
N TYR A 78 -2.61 -27.35 -12.56
CA TYR A 78 -3.03 -26.54 -13.70
C TYR A 78 -1.87 -25.79 -14.34
N ILE A 79 -1.07 -25.07 -13.55
CA ILE A 79 0.09 -24.33 -14.07
C ILE A 79 1.06 -25.28 -14.78
N ARG A 80 1.40 -26.42 -14.14
CA ARG A 80 2.32 -27.41 -14.74
C ARG A 80 1.78 -28.04 -16.03
N SER A 81 0.47 -28.21 -16.14
CA SER A 81 -0.16 -28.75 -17.37
C SER A 81 -0.08 -27.78 -18.56
N LYS A 82 0.06 -26.48 -18.28
CA LYS A 82 0.19 -25.44 -19.30
C LYS A 82 1.64 -25.26 -19.81
N ILE A 83 2.62 -25.73 -19.04
CA ILE A 83 4.04 -25.63 -19.41
C ILE A 83 4.39 -26.86 -20.26
N VAL A 84 4.33 -26.70 -21.56
CA VAL A 84 4.46 -27.84 -22.53
C VAL A 84 5.82 -27.91 -23.22
N ASN A 85 6.63 -26.86 -23.12
CA ASN A 85 7.94 -26.78 -23.78
C ASN A 85 8.99 -26.13 -22.87
N LYS A 86 10.17 -25.82 -23.38
CA LYS A 86 11.28 -25.21 -22.63
C LYS A 86 11.33 -23.68 -22.75
N GLU A 87 10.36 -23.07 -23.38
CA GLU A 87 10.29 -21.62 -23.49
C GLU A 87 9.89 -20.98 -22.19
N MET A 88 10.11 -19.67 -22.05
CA MET A 88 9.78 -18.94 -20.83
C MET A 88 8.28 -18.76 -20.69
N TYR A 89 7.73 -19.12 -19.53
CA TYR A 89 6.33 -18.92 -19.16
C TYR A 89 6.20 -17.86 -18.07
N TYR A 90 5.23 -16.96 -18.24
CA TYR A 90 4.91 -15.91 -17.28
C TYR A 90 3.64 -16.27 -16.53
N ILE A 91 3.75 -16.47 -15.23
CA ILE A 91 2.65 -16.91 -14.37
C ILE A 91 2.16 -15.68 -13.60
N LEU A 92 0.96 -15.21 -13.92
CA LEU A 92 0.32 -14.04 -13.35
C LEU A 92 -0.85 -14.49 -12.46
N ILE A 93 -0.72 -14.34 -11.14
CA ILE A 93 -1.76 -14.77 -10.18
C ILE A 93 -2.25 -13.56 -9.39
N ASP A 94 -3.53 -13.24 -9.52
CA ASP A 94 -4.14 -12.13 -8.80
C ASP A 94 -4.83 -12.59 -7.53
N GLU A 95 -4.77 -11.74 -6.49
CA GLU A 95 -5.44 -11.90 -5.18
C GLU A 95 -5.11 -13.25 -4.50
N VAL A 96 -3.81 -13.56 -4.37
CA VAL A 96 -3.31 -14.86 -3.85
C VAL A 96 -3.79 -15.21 -2.44
N GLN A 97 -4.27 -14.25 -1.66
CA GLN A 97 -4.84 -14.54 -0.33
C GLN A 97 -6.09 -15.44 -0.37
N TYR A 98 -6.77 -15.55 -1.51
CA TYR A 98 -7.88 -16.48 -1.66
C TYR A 98 -7.45 -17.96 -1.66
N ALA A 99 -6.18 -18.25 -1.90
CA ALA A 99 -5.59 -19.58 -1.80
C ALA A 99 -4.96 -19.89 -0.43
N ILE A 100 -5.19 -19.02 0.58
CA ILE A 100 -4.65 -19.16 1.93
C ILE A 100 -5.80 -19.25 2.92
N THR A 101 -5.81 -20.28 3.74
CA THR A 101 -6.86 -20.50 4.75
C THR A 101 -6.64 -19.64 5.99
N LYS A 102 -7.72 -19.36 6.75
CA LYS A 102 -7.61 -18.62 8.03
C LYS A 102 -6.65 -19.28 9.01
N LYS A 103 -6.58 -20.61 9.03
CA LYS A 103 -5.70 -21.38 9.90
C LYS A 103 -4.21 -21.19 9.52
N GLU A 104 -3.91 -21.12 8.23
CA GLU A 104 -2.56 -20.86 7.73
C GLU A 104 -2.10 -19.42 8.01
N LEU A 105 -3.03 -18.45 8.14
CA LEU A 105 -2.72 -17.08 8.52
C LEU A 105 -2.16 -16.95 9.95
N GLU A 106 -2.48 -17.91 10.83
CA GLU A 106 -1.95 -17.95 12.19
C GLU A 106 -0.50 -18.47 12.22
N ASN A 107 -0.10 -19.29 11.23
CA ASN A 107 1.22 -19.87 11.10
C ASN A 107 1.77 -19.68 9.66
N PRO A 108 2.36 -18.53 9.33
CA PRO A 108 2.81 -18.22 7.97
C PRO A 108 3.83 -19.22 7.38
N GLU A 109 4.59 -19.93 8.22
CA GLU A 109 5.55 -20.95 7.77
C GLU A 109 4.87 -22.19 7.15
N ASP A 110 3.61 -22.44 7.50
CA ASP A 110 2.83 -23.61 7.06
C ASP A 110 1.97 -23.32 5.82
N VAL A 111 2.02 -22.11 5.26
CA VAL A 111 1.20 -21.73 4.11
C VAL A 111 1.55 -22.57 2.89
N LYS A 112 0.62 -23.42 2.47
CA LYS A 112 0.81 -24.37 1.38
C LYS A 112 1.09 -23.68 0.04
N LEU A 113 0.45 -22.54 -0.20
CA LEU A 113 0.67 -21.76 -1.41
C LEU A 113 2.13 -21.38 -1.61
N TYR A 114 2.84 -20.98 -0.56
CA TYR A 114 4.26 -20.60 -0.66
C TYR A 114 5.13 -21.77 -1.07
N ASN A 115 4.82 -22.97 -0.56
CA ASN A 115 5.52 -24.18 -0.96
C ASN A 115 5.29 -24.52 -2.44
N VAL A 116 4.07 -24.31 -2.94
CA VAL A 116 3.73 -24.48 -4.37
C VAL A 116 4.50 -23.48 -5.23
N LEU A 117 4.48 -22.20 -4.89
CA LEU A 117 5.20 -21.17 -5.65
C LEU A 117 6.71 -21.40 -5.65
N ASN A 118 7.30 -21.75 -4.49
CA ASN A 118 8.71 -22.14 -4.40
C ASN A 118 9.02 -23.41 -5.23
N GLY A 119 8.07 -24.34 -5.32
CA GLY A 119 8.18 -25.54 -6.16
C GLY A 119 8.13 -25.24 -7.66
N LEU A 120 7.33 -24.26 -8.07
CA LEU A 120 7.27 -23.76 -9.45
C LEU A 120 8.56 -23.04 -9.84
N MET A 121 9.15 -22.26 -8.95
CA MET A 121 10.45 -21.59 -9.17
C MET A 121 11.63 -22.53 -9.42
N ARG A 122 11.47 -23.84 -9.16
CA ARG A 122 12.49 -24.83 -9.57
C ARG A 122 12.46 -25.14 -11.07
N LEU A 123 11.37 -24.81 -11.74
CA LEU A 123 11.29 -24.83 -13.19
C LEU A 123 12.06 -23.60 -13.69
N ARG A 124 13.15 -23.82 -14.44
CA ARG A 124 14.05 -22.73 -14.89
C ARG A 124 13.45 -21.83 -15.96
N ASN A 125 12.31 -22.22 -16.49
CA ASN A 125 11.60 -21.54 -17.56
C ASN A 125 10.26 -20.95 -17.09
N VAL A 126 10.19 -20.48 -15.85
CA VAL A 126 9.02 -19.76 -15.32
C VAL A 126 9.42 -18.46 -14.65
N ASP A 127 8.58 -17.47 -14.82
CA ASP A 127 8.66 -16.19 -14.12
C ASP A 127 7.32 -15.89 -13.46
N ILE A 128 7.31 -15.65 -12.13
CA ILE A 128 6.08 -15.63 -11.33
C ILE A 128 5.81 -14.23 -10.78
N TYR A 129 4.58 -13.78 -11.00
CA TYR A 129 4.04 -12.51 -10.51
C TYR A 129 2.77 -12.80 -9.72
N VAL A 130 2.71 -12.34 -8.48
CA VAL A 130 1.53 -12.50 -7.62
C VAL A 130 1.07 -11.16 -7.11
N THR A 131 -0.25 -10.97 -6.94
CA THR A 131 -0.78 -9.78 -6.28
C THR A 131 -1.51 -10.15 -5.01
N GLY A 132 -1.59 -9.17 -4.11
CA GLY A 132 -2.44 -9.25 -2.94
C GLY A 132 -2.60 -7.90 -2.23
N SER A 133 -3.71 -7.77 -1.54
CA SER A 133 -4.07 -6.55 -0.81
C SER A 133 -3.73 -6.61 0.68
N ASN A 134 -3.01 -7.64 1.13
CA ASN A 134 -2.61 -7.82 2.52
C ASN A 134 -1.08 -7.75 2.66
N SER A 135 -0.57 -6.77 3.43
CA SER A 135 0.87 -6.64 3.66
C SER A 135 1.41 -7.81 4.49
N LYS A 136 0.65 -8.31 5.48
CA LYS A 136 1.09 -9.41 6.34
C LYS A 136 1.37 -10.69 5.56
N LEU A 137 0.60 -10.95 4.49
CA LEU A 137 0.85 -12.06 3.58
C LEU A 137 2.00 -11.79 2.61
N LEU A 138 2.43 -10.52 2.48
CA LEU A 138 3.29 -10.06 1.40
C LEU A 138 4.42 -9.12 1.88
N SER A 139 4.61 -8.95 3.23
CA SER A 139 5.67 -8.13 3.82
C SER A 139 6.91 -8.97 4.23
N GLN A 140 7.44 -8.74 5.41
CA GLN A 140 8.65 -9.43 5.91
C GLN A 140 8.47 -10.95 6.03
N ASP A 141 7.25 -11.43 6.34
CA ASP A 141 6.97 -12.87 6.47
C ASP A 141 7.02 -13.58 5.12
N VAL A 142 6.64 -12.89 4.03
CA VAL A 142 6.73 -13.43 2.66
C VAL A 142 8.17 -13.50 2.18
N MET A 143 9.00 -12.50 2.49
CA MET A 143 10.42 -12.60 2.22
C MET A 143 11.03 -13.80 2.95
N THR A 144 10.57 -14.07 4.18
CA THR A 144 10.97 -15.24 4.97
C THR A 144 10.35 -16.53 4.40
N ALA A 145 9.05 -16.52 4.08
CA ALA A 145 8.34 -17.67 3.52
C ALA A 145 8.82 -18.07 2.12
N PHE A 146 9.15 -17.08 1.29
CA PHE A 146 9.86 -17.32 0.02
C PHE A 146 11.37 -17.52 0.20
N ARG A 147 11.85 -17.60 1.44
CA ARG A 147 13.28 -17.84 1.75
C ARG A 147 14.21 -16.86 1.04
N GLY A 148 13.86 -15.58 1.06
CA GLY A 148 14.59 -14.51 0.38
C GLY A 148 14.38 -14.46 -1.14
N ARG A 149 13.38 -15.18 -1.69
CA ARG A 149 13.10 -15.21 -3.15
C ARG A 149 11.93 -14.33 -3.57
N GLY A 150 11.43 -13.48 -2.70
CA GLY A 150 10.38 -12.50 -3.03
C GLY A 150 11.00 -11.14 -3.41
N ASP A 151 10.44 -10.48 -4.41
CA ASP A 151 10.80 -9.13 -4.83
C ASP A 151 9.55 -8.27 -4.90
N GLN A 152 9.42 -7.31 -3.98
CA GLN A 152 8.19 -6.56 -3.79
C GLN A 152 8.11 -5.33 -4.69
N VAL A 153 6.91 -5.11 -5.24
CA VAL A 153 6.51 -3.86 -5.90
C VAL A 153 5.23 -3.35 -5.24
N GLN A 154 5.35 -2.34 -4.41
CA GLN A 154 4.18 -1.72 -3.77
C GLN A 154 3.54 -0.72 -4.74
N VAL A 155 2.24 -0.90 -5.01
CA VAL A 155 1.41 -0.07 -5.88
C VAL A 155 0.53 0.83 -5.02
N PHE A 156 0.60 2.12 -5.28
CA PHE A 156 -0.22 3.15 -4.63
C PHE A 156 -1.40 3.54 -5.52
N PRO A 157 -2.42 4.24 -5.02
CA PRO A 157 -3.35 5.01 -5.84
C PRO A 157 -2.60 5.88 -6.86
N LEU A 158 -3.29 6.48 -7.81
CA LEU A 158 -2.66 7.34 -8.81
C LEU A 158 -1.89 8.47 -8.11
N SER A 159 -0.65 8.69 -8.53
CA SER A 159 0.09 9.91 -8.20
C SER A 159 -0.60 11.11 -8.83
N PHE A 160 -0.30 12.33 -8.35
CA PHE A 160 -0.83 13.53 -8.98
C PHE A 160 -0.44 13.61 -10.46
N LYS A 161 0.78 13.18 -10.81
CA LYS A 161 1.22 13.14 -12.20
C LYS A 161 0.35 12.21 -13.06
N GLU A 162 0.13 10.96 -12.63
CA GLU A 162 -0.70 9.99 -13.35
C GLU A 162 -2.16 10.47 -13.49
N TYR A 163 -2.69 11.08 -12.43
CA TYR A 163 -4.02 11.69 -12.43
C TYR A 163 -4.12 12.86 -13.42
N TYR A 164 -3.15 13.77 -13.38
CA TYR A 164 -3.09 14.92 -14.28
C TYR A 164 -2.91 14.52 -15.74
N ASP A 165 -2.03 13.58 -16.03
CA ASP A 165 -1.80 13.09 -17.40
C ASP A 165 -3.08 12.46 -18.00
N PHE A 166 -3.92 11.87 -17.13
CA PHE A 166 -5.20 11.32 -17.56
C PHE A 166 -6.27 12.39 -17.72
N VAL A 167 -6.45 13.28 -16.77
CA VAL A 167 -7.52 14.31 -16.77
C VAL A 167 -7.21 15.41 -17.77
N GLY A 168 -6.01 15.97 -17.73
CA GLY A 168 -5.60 17.15 -18.49
C GLY A 168 -6.25 18.43 -17.95
N GLY A 169 -6.03 19.55 -18.63
CA GLY A 169 -6.62 20.84 -18.26
C GLY A 169 -5.69 21.74 -17.45
N ASP A 170 -6.25 22.72 -16.72
CA ASP A 170 -5.47 23.59 -15.84
C ASP A 170 -4.91 22.81 -14.65
N LYS A 171 -3.62 22.98 -14.40
CA LYS A 171 -2.91 22.19 -13.38
C LYS A 171 -3.36 22.52 -11.96
N SER A 172 -3.71 23.75 -11.68
CA SER A 172 -4.17 24.18 -10.36
C SER A 172 -5.55 23.62 -10.05
N GLU A 173 -6.49 23.71 -11.02
CA GLU A 173 -7.83 23.15 -10.89
C GLU A 173 -7.78 21.63 -10.72
N VAL A 174 -6.95 20.95 -11.49
CA VAL A 174 -6.78 19.50 -11.37
C VAL A 174 -6.12 19.11 -10.06
N TYR A 175 -5.20 19.93 -9.54
CA TYR A 175 -4.61 19.70 -8.21
C TYR A 175 -5.65 19.84 -7.09
N GLU A 176 -6.53 20.84 -7.16
CA GLU A 176 -7.63 20.99 -6.20
C GLU A 176 -8.55 19.77 -6.18
N LEU A 177 -8.90 19.25 -7.36
CA LEU A 177 -9.71 18.04 -7.49
C LEU A 177 -8.99 16.81 -6.91
N TYR A 178 -7.68 16.69 -7.16
CA TYR A 178 -6.87 15.61 -6.62
C TYR A 178 -6.73 15.72 -5.09
N ALA A 179 -6.48 16.91 -4.57
CA ALA A 179 -6.41 17.18 -3.13
C ALA A 179 -7.74 16.88 -2.43
N LEU A 180 -8.87 17.09 -3.12
CA LEU A 180 -10.20 16.82 -2.59
C LEU A 180 -10.59 15.34 -2.66
N TYR A 181 -10.42 14.71 -3.83
CA TYR A 181 -10.93 13.35 -4.09
C TYR A 181 -9.87 12.25 -4.08
N GLY A 182 -8.57 12.60 -4.09
CA GLY A 182 -7.48 11.64 -4.11
C GLY A 182 -7.24 10.99 -5.48
N GLY A 183 -6.45 9.90 -5.45
CA GLY A 183 -5.97 9.20 -6.63
C GLY A 183 -6.54 7.80 -6.83
N MET A 184 -7.67 7.42 -6.21
CA MET A 184 -8.27 6.11 -6.47
C MET A 184 -8.70 5.99 -7.93
N PRO A 185 -8.19 4.99 -8.71
CA PRO A 185 -8.38 4.96 -10.17
C PRO A 185 -9.84 4.99 -10.63
N GLN A 186 -10.73 4.34 -9.91
CA GLN A 186 -12.17 4.29 -10.24
C GLN A 186 -12.84 5.67 -10.25
N LEU A 187 -12.30 6.66 -9.53
CA LEU A 187 -12.83 8.01 -9.49
C LEU A 187 -12.85 8.68 -10.87
N LEU A 188 -11.93 8.30 -11.75
CA LEU A 188 -11.83 8.85 -13.10
C LEU A 188 -13.01 8.45 -14.00
N SER A 189 -13.78 7.42 -13.62
CA SER A 189 -14.99 7.01 -14.35
C SER A 189 -16.25 7.78 -13.93
N PHE A 190 -16.23 8.46 -12.77
CA PHE A 190 -17.39 9.18 -12.26
C PHE A 190 -17.39 10.63 -12.73
N LYS A 191 -18.54 11.06 -13.27
CA LYS A 191 -18.72 12.43 -13.78
C LYS A 191 -19.23 13.39 -12.71
N ARG A 192 -19.98 12.89 -11.72
CA ARG A 192 -20.61 13.71 -10.67
C ARG A 192 -19.86 13.56 -9.35
N ASP A 193 -19.72 14.65 -8.63
CA ASP A 193 -19.02 14.68 -7.35
C ASP A 193 -19.71 13.85 -6.27
N GLU A 194 -21.05 13.78 -6.29
CA GLU A 194 -21.83 12.94 -5.38
C GLU A 194 -21.47 11.45 -5.54
N GLU A 195 -21.21 11.00 -6.77
CA GLU A 195 -20.80 9.61 -7.05
C GLU A 195 -19.40 9.33 -6.49
N LYS A 196 -18.47 10.29 -6.66
CA LYS A 196 -17.12 10.20 -6.10
C LYS A 196 -17.15 10.12 -4.57
N VAL A 197 -17.90 11.04 -3.94
CA VAL A 197 -18.08 11.07 -2.48
C VAL A 197 -18.67 9.76 -1.98
N LYS A 198 -19.74 9.28 -2.60
CA LYS A 198 -20.40 8.03 -2.23
C LYS A 198 -19.47 6.83 -2.38
N TYR A 199 -18.72 6.77 -3.48
CA TYR A 199 -17.75 5.71 -3.72
C TYR A 199 -16.65 5.69 -2.65
N LEU A 200 -16.03 6.83 -2.34
CA LEU A 200 -14.96 6.91 -1.35
C LEU A 200 -15.45 6.54 0.06
N LYS A 201 -16.63 7.01 0.46
CA LYS A 201 -17.23 6.63 1.74
C LYS A 201 -17.51 5.13 1.84
N ASN A 202 -18.11 4.54 0.80
CA ASN A 202 -18.38 3.11 0.75
C ASN A 202 -17.07 2.30 0.73
N LEU A 203 -16.07 2.75 -0.04
CA LEU A 203 -14.78 2.08 -0.10
C LEU A 203 -14.10 2.06 1.27
N PHE A 204 -14.20 3.14 2.02
CA PHE A 204 -13.62 3.22 3.36
C PHE A 204 -14.34 2.29 4.35
N SER A 205 -15.67 2.39 4.46
CA SER A 205 -16.46 1.65 5.45
C SER A 205 -16.62 0.17 5.10
N GLU A 206 -17.05 -0.12 3.87
CA GLU A 206 -17.45 -1.47 3.48
C GLU A 206 -16.30 -2.35 3.00
N VAL A 207 -15.21 -1.74 2.53
CA VAL A 207 -14.06 -2.50 2.03
C VAL A 207 -12.95 -2.58 3.06
N TYR A 208 -12.44 -1.45 3.54
CA TYR A 208 -11.24 -1.48 4.38
C TYR A 208 -11.51 -1.91 5.81
N PHE A 209 -12.52 -1.36 6.48
CA PHE A 209 -12.85 -1.80 7.84
C PHE A 209 -13.30 -3.25 7.88
N LYS A 210 -14.08 -3.68 6.89
CA LYS A 210 -14.49 -5.08 6.78
C LYS A 210 -13.28 -5.98 6.58
N ASP A 211 -12.35 -5.63 5.68
CA ASP A 211 -11.11 -6.34 5.46
C ASP A 211 -10.29 -6.50 6.74
N ILE A 212 -10.12 -5.42 7.52
CA ILE A 212 -9.38 -5.45 8.78
C ILE A 212 -10.08 -6.38 9.78
N SER A 213 -11.41 -6.28 9.91
CA SER A 213 -12.20 -7.09 10.83
C SER A 213 -12.25 -8.58 10.43
N GLU A 214 -12.15 -8.89 9.15
CA GLU A 214 -12.08 -10.27 8.65
C GLU A 214 -10.69 -10.89 8.85
N ARG A 215 -9.64 -10.08 8.79
CA ARG A 215 -8.24 -10.54 8.90
C ARG A 215 -7.75 -10.62 10.33
N TYR A 216 -8.18 -9.69 11.17
CA TYR A 216 -7.70 -9.55 12.54
C TYR A 216 -8.82 -9.69 13.54
N ILE A 217 -8.48 -10.17 14.74
CA ILE A 217 -9.41 -10.18 15.86
C ILE A 217 -9.48 -8.77 16.46
N VAL A 218 -10.43 -7.97 15.96
CA VAL A 218 -10.70 -6.61 16.47
C VAL A 218 -11.67 -6.73 17.66
N LYS A 219 -11.15 -6.65 18.87
CA LYS A 219 -11.98 -6.76 20.09
C LYS A 219 -12.79 -5.50 20.39
N LEU A 220 -12.31 -4.34 19.98
CA LEU A 220 -12.89 -3.03 20.25
C LEU A 220 -13.05 -2.25 18.93
N PRO A 221 -14.08 -2.54 18.11
CA PRO A 221 -14.28 -1.89 16.80
C PRO A 221 -14.42 -0.37 16.89
N ASP A 222 -15.07 0.13 17.96
CA ASP A 222 -15.26 1.55 18.18
C ASP A 222 -13.91 2.25 18.40
N VAL A 223 -12.98 1.61 19.11
CA VAL A 223 -11.62 2.16 19.31
C VAL A 223 -10.85 2.22 18.00
N LEU A 224 -10.98 1.20 17.13
CA LEU A 224 -10.37 1.21 15.79
C LEU A 224 -10.95 2.36 14.94
N THR A 225 -12.24 2.58 15.05
CA THR A 225 -12.95 3.66 14.37
C THR A 225 -12.43 5.03 14.81
N GLU A 226 -12.39 5.29 16.12
CA GLU A 226 -11.93 6.55 16.70
C GLU A 226 -10.42 6.79 16.44
N LEU A 227 -9.60 5.75 16.54
CA LEU A 227 -8.18 5.81 16.17
C LEU A 227 -8.00 6.24 14.71
N THR A 228 -8.80 5.69 13.81
CA THR A 228 -8.73 6.04 12.40
C THR A 228 -9.15 7.48 12.14
N ASP A 229 -10.16 7.97 12.86
CA ASP A 229 -10.59 9.37 12.80
C ASP A 229 -9.51 10.32 13.32
N ASP A 230 -8.87 9.96 14.42
CA ASP A 230 -7.75 10.73 14.99
C ASP A 230 -6.57 10.81 14.00
N LEU A 231 -6.17 9.68 13.40
CA LEU A 231 -5.12 9.67 12.39
C LEU A 231 -5.46 10.48 11.13
N CYS A 232 -6.71 10.38 10.64
CA CYS A 232 -7.15 11.18 9.51
C CYS A 232 -7.16 12.68 9.81
N SER A 233 -7.56 13.07 11.02
CA SER A 233 -7.62 14.48 11.42
C SER A 233 -6.24 15.07 11.73
N SER A 234 -5.29 14.24 12.20
CA SER A 234 -3.95 14.65 12.61
C SER A 234 -2.84 14.20 11.65
N VAL A 235 -3.20 13.94 10.36
CA VAL A 235 -2.24 13.49 9.35
C VAL A 235 -1.03 14.43 9.29
N GLY A 236 0.19 13.88 9.22
CA GLY A 236 1.42 14.67 9.25
C GLY A 236 1.81 15.22 10.62
N SER A 237 1.02 15.01 11.67
CA SER A 237 1.35 15.45 13.02
C SER A 237 2.10 14.37 13.80
N LEU A 238 3.01 14.82 14.68
CA LEU A 238 3.76 13.92 15.56
C LEU A 238 2.85 13.27 16.62
N THR A 239 2.76 11.95 16.60
CA THR A 239 1.96 11.17 17.55
C THR A 239 2.61 9.84 17.94
N ASN A 240 2.05 9.17 18.93
CA ASN A 240 2.40 7.83 19.35
C ASN A 240 1.20 7.16 20.02
N ALA A 241 1.27 5.83 20.20
CA ALA A 241 0.17 5.06 20.77
C ALA A 241 -0.26 5.55 22.17
N LYS A 242 0.66 6.07 22.99
CA LYS A 242 0.34 6.62 24.32
C LYS A 242 -0.45 7.91 24.19
N LYS A 243 0.04 8.87 23.38
CA LYS A 243 -0.64 10.16 23.17
C LYS A 243 -2.06 9.95 22.63
N ILE A 244 -2.23 9.00 21.70
CA ILE A 244 -3.56 8.65 21.15
C ILE A 244 -4.45 8.07 22.26
N ALA A 245 -3.96 7.11 23.06
CA ALA A 245 -4.73 6.55 24.19
C ALA A 245 -5.16 7.62 25.18
N ASP A 246 -4.24 8.52 25.57
CA ASP A 246 -4.51 9.65 26.47
C ASP A 246 -5.56 10.63 25.88
N THR A 247 -5.51 10.87 24.55
CA THR A 247 -6.50 11.69 23.84
C THR A 247 -7.88 11.04 23.82
N LEU A 248 -7.97 9.74 23.51
CA LEU A 248 -9.23 9.01 23.54
C LEU A 248 -9.86 8.97 24.94
N GLU A 249 -9.04 8.82 25.99
CA GLU A 249 -9.54 8.86 27.37
C GLU A 249 -10.04 10.26 27.73
N SER A 250 -9.28 11.32 27.45
CA SER A 250 -9.59 12.68 27.86
C SER A 250 -10.72 13.34 27.07
N VAL A 251 -10.80 13.08 25.75
CA VAL A 251 -11.75 13.74 24.84
C VAL A 251 -13.01 12.90 24.63
N LYS A 252 -12.88 11.58 24.55
CA LYS A 252 -13.96 10.65 24.19
C LYS A 252 -14.45 9.80 25.36
N ASN A 253 -13.80 9.87 26.54
CA ASN A 253 -14.05 8.97 27.68
C ASN A 253 -13.85 7.48 27.35
N ILE A 254 -13.01 7.18 26.39
CA ILE A 254 -12.71 5.80 25.97
C ILE A 254 -11.41 5.34 26.63
N LYS A 255 -11.51 4.43 27.58
CA LYS A 255 -10.39 3.87 28.30
C LYS A 255 -9.80 2.68 27.53
N VAL A 256 -8.59 2.83 27.00
CA VAL A 256 -7.92 1.80 26.18
C VAL A 256 -6.44 1.73 26.51
N SER A 257 -5.86 0.53 26.46
CA SER A 257 -4.42 0.37 26.71
C SER A 257 -3.58 0.84 25.51
N THR A 258 -2.41 1.39 25.81
CA THR A 258 -1.41 1.78 24.79
C THR A 258 -1.05 0.61 23.86
N SER A 259 -1.00 -0.62 24.41
CA SER A 259 -0.72 -1.83 23.60
C SER A 259 -1.83 -2.16 22.59
N THR A 260 -3.10 -1.88 22.94
CA THR A 260 -4.23 -2.05 22.01
C THR A 260 -4.15 -1.03 20.89
N ILE A 261 -3.84 0.23 21.21
CA ILE A 261 -3.65 1.28 20.18
C ILE A 261 -2.48 0.92 19.27
N ALA A 262 -1.33 0.52 19.81
CA ALA A 262 -0.17 0.11 19.02
C ALA A 262 -0.52 -1.02 18.04
N LYS A 263 -1.26 -2.03 18.51
CA LYS A 263 -1.74 -3.14 17.68
C LYS A 263 -2.69 -2.70 16.57
N TYR A 264 -3.58 -1.76 16.85
CA TYR A 264 -4.51 -1.25 15.83
C TYR A 264 -3.83 -0.32 14.82
N LEU A 265 -2.80 0.44 15.23
CA LEU A 265 -1.92 1.16 14.32
C LEU A 265 -1.24 0.19 13.34
N GLU A 266 -0.73 -0.92 13.85
CA GLU A 266 -0.13 -1.98 13.04
C GLU A 266 -1.13 -2.53 12.00
N TYR A 267 -2.37 -2.80 12.39
CA TYR A 267 -3.42 -3.25 11.47
C TYR A 267 -3.72 -2.26 10.35
N LEU A 268 -3.75 -0.96 10.68
CA LEU A 268 -3.97 0.11 9.69
C LEU A 268 -2.80 0.25 8.71
N ILE A 269 -1.56 0.06 9.19
CA ILE A 269 -0.36 0.06 8.35
C ILE A 269 -0.31 -1.20 7.47
N GLU A 270 -0.55 -2.38 8.06
CA GLU A 270 -0.57 -3.66 7.36
C GLU A 270 -1.68 -3.75 6.30
N SER A 271 -2.77 -2.98 6.44
CA SER A 271 -3.81 -2.85 5.41
C SER A 271 -3.49 -1.82 4.32
N PHE A 272 -2.30 -1.22 4.37
CA PHE A 272 -1.88 -0.14 3.46
C PHE A 272 -2.75 1.12 3.52
N MET A 273 -3.52 1.33 4.59
CA MET A 273 -4.33 2.55 4.75
C MET A 273 -3.48 3.74 5.17
N PHE A 274 -2.47 3.48 6.00
CA PHE A 274 -1.52 4.49 6.47
C PHE A 274 -0.09 3.99 6.29
N SER A 275 0.81 4.96 6.17
CA SER A 275 2.26 4.76 6.25
C SER A 275 2.81 5.56 7.41
N GLU A 276 3.85 5.04 8.06
CA GLU A 276 4.57 5.75 9.12
C GLU A 276 5.87 6.37 8.59
N ALA A 277 6.20 7.57 9.07
CA ALA A 277 7.49 8.21 8.87
C ALA A 277 8.23 8.35 10.20
N LYS A 278 9.44 7.80 10.25
CA LYS A 278 10.30 7.84 11.43
C LYS A 278 10.99 9.19 11.55
N ARG A 279 11.37 9.54 12.77
CA ARG A 279 12.16 10.76 13.01
C ARG A 279 13.65 10.45 12.95
N TYR A 280 14.35 11.24 12.15
CA TYR A 280 15.78 11.12 11.96
C TYR A 280 16.51 12.38 12.44
N ASP A 281 17.44 12.21 13.38
CA ASP A 281 18.34 13.28 13.82
C ASP A 281 19.40 13.53 12.76
N VAL A 282 19.26 14.61 12.00
CA VAL A 282 20.14 14.96 10.88
C VAL A 282 21.61 15.18 11.33
N LYS A 283 21.82 15.71 12.54
CA LYS A 283 23.16 15.95 13.09
C LYS A 283 23.71 14.73 13.80
N GLY A 284 22.89 14.09 14.66
CA GLY A 284 23.27 12.93 15.45
C GLY A 284 23.27 11.62 14.67
N LYS A 285 22.74 11.60 13.42
CA LYS A 285 22.65 10.43 12.53
C LYS A 285 22.02 9.21 13.21
N LYS A 286 20.92 9.42 13.95
CA LYS A 286 20.20 8.37 14.67
C LYS A 286 18.69 8.51 14.50
N TYR A 287 17.99 7.40 14.61
CA TYR A 287 16.55 7.40 14.63
C TYR A 287 15.99 7.56 16.04
N PHE A 288 14.81 8.20 16.12
CA PHE A 288 13.98 8.21 17.32
C PHE A 288 12.88 7.17 17.15
N GLU A 289 12.62 6.38 18.17
CA GLU A 289 11.52 5.41 18.15
C GLU A 289 10.16 6.10 18.13
N TYR A 290 10.01 7.20 18.89
CA TYR A 290 8.75 7.96 19.03
C TYR A 290 9.02 9.43 19.31
N PRO A 291 8.08 10.34 19.00
CA PRO A 291 6.86 10.14 18.23
C PRO A 291 7.12 9.98 16.72
N LEU A 292 6.15 9.44 15.99
CA LEU A 292 6.16 9.25 14.54
C LEU A 292 5.15 10.18 13.86
N LYS A 293 5.24 10.36 12.54
CA LYS A 293 4.16 10.89 11.72
C LYS A 293 3.47 9.77 10.95
N TYR A 294 2.16 9.93 10.74
CA TYR A 294 1.37 9.00 9.93
C TYR A 294 0.76 9.74 8.75
N TYR A 295 0.82 9.12 7.58
CA TYR A 295 0.27 9.66 6.33
C TYR A 295 -0.74 8.69 5.75
N CYS A 296 -1.88 9.20 5.30
CA CYS A 296 -2.88 8.39 4.63
C CYS A 296 -2.40 8.06 3.20
N THR A 297 -2.59 6.81 2.78
CA THR A 297 -2.18 6.36 1.44
C THR A 297 -2.93 7.10 0.32
N ASP A 298 -4.15 7.58 0.61
CA ASP A 298 -4.93 8.39 -0.32
C ASP A 298 -5.67 9.51 0.41
N VAL A 299 -5.49 10.75 -0.04
CA VAL A 299 -6.09 11.93 0.59
C VAL A 299 -7.61 12.00 0.41
N GLY A 300 -8.15 11.43 -0.67
CA GLY A 300 -9.60 11.35 -0.88
C GLY A 300 -10.27 10.42 0.11
N LEU A 301 -9.62 9.30 0.45
CA LEU A 301 -10.08 8.40 1.51
C LEU A 301 -10.05 9.09 2.88
N ARG A 302 -8.97 9.84 3.19
CA ARG A 302 -8.86 10.68 4.38
C ARG A 302 -10.02 11.67 4.45
N ASN A 303 -10.27 12.40 3.37
CA ASN A 303 -11.32 13.42 3.30
C ASN A 303 -12.72 12.80 3.44
N ALA A 304 -12.97 11.66 2.77
CA ALA A 304 -14.22 10.94 2.87
C ALA A 304 -14.51 10.48 4.32
N ARG A 305 -13.48 10.01 5.04
CA ARG A 305 -13.59 9.64 6.44
C ARG A 305 -14.02 10.80 7.32
N LEU A 306 -13.50 11.99 7.07
CA LEU A 306 -13.81 13.22 7.79
C LEU A 306 -15.03 13.97 7.18
N ASN A 307 -15.84 13.29 6.36
CA ASN A 307 -17.00 13.88 5.70
C ASN A 307 -16.69 15.13 4.87
N PHE A 308 -15.47 15.27 4.36
CA PHE A 308 -15.00 16.43 3.59
C PHE A 308 -15.08 17.77 4.35
N ARG A 309 -15.06 17.74 5.69
CA ARG A 309 -15.22 18.93 6.53
C ARG A 309 -13.90 19.57 6.98
N GLN A 310 -12.84 18.77 7.05
CA GLN A 310 -11.50 19.22 7.48
C GLN A 310 -10.57 19.25 6.27
N GLN A 311 -10.48 20.41 5.64
CA GLN A 311 -9.59 20.63 4.48
C GLN A 311 -8.46 21.56 4.89
N GLU A 312 -7.56 21.06 5.71
CA GLU A 312 -6.34 21.77 6.08
C GLU A 312 -5.32 21.60 4.97
N GLU A 313 -5.23 22.58 4.09
CA GLU A 313 -4.43 22.55 2.85
C GLU A 313 -2.97 22.13 3.10
N THR A 314 -2.36 22.64 4.18
CA THR A 314 -0.97 22.33 4.53
C THR A 314 -0.77 20.84 4.83
N HIS A 315 -1.65 20.23 5.62
CA HIS A 315 -1.56 18.81 5.97
C HIS A 315 -1.89 17.90 4.77
N ILE A 316 -2.87 18.30 3.94
CA ILE A 316 -3.20 17.56 2.71
C ILE A 316 -2.02 17.62 1.74
N MET A 317 -1.42 18.80 1.54
CA MET A 317 -0.26 18.97 0.68
C MET A 317 0.95 18.18 1.19
N GLU A 318 1.22 18.22 2.49
CA GLU A 318 2.29 17.42 3.10
C GLU A 318 2.07 15.92 2.87
N ASN A 319 0.84 15.43 3.03
CA ASN A 319 0.50 14.04 2.76
C ASN A 319 0.69 13.67 1.26
N ILE A 320 0.28 14.54 0.35
CA ILE A 320 0.47 14.32 -1.09
C ILE A 320 1.96 14.24 -1.42
N ILE A 321 2.78 15.17 -0.91
CA ILE A 321 4.23 15.19 -1.13
C ILE A 321 4.88 13.91 -0.58
N TYR A 322 4.49 13.49 0.64
CA TYR A 322 4.97 12.24 1.22
C TYR A 322 4.70 11.05 0.28
N ASN A 323 3.45 10.90 -0.16
CA ASN A 323 3.06 9.82 -1.06
C ASN A 323 3.82 9.87 -2.40
N GLU A 324 4.00 11.05 -2.98
CA GLU A 324 4.79 11.24 -4.21
C GLU A 324 6.25 10.80 -4.04
N LEU A 325 6.86 11.11 -2.90
CA LEU A 325 8.24 10.71 -2.61
C LEU A 325 8.36 9.19 -2.48
N ILE A 326 7.44 8.54 -1.75
CA ILE A 326 7.40 7.07 -1.62
C ILE A 326 7.15 6.39 -2.98
N ILE A 327 6.20 6.88 -3.78
CA ILE A 327 5.90 6.36 -5.13
C ILE A 327 7.16 6.38 -6.01
N ARG A 328 7.97 7.43 -5.90
CA ARG A 328 9.23 7.57 -6.64
C ARG A 328 10.36 6.66 -6.12
N GLY A 329 10.14 5.97 -4.98
CA GLY A 329 11.08 5.00 -4.42
C GLY A 329 12.07 5.57 -3.42
N TYR A 330 11.80 6.78 -2.89
CA TYR A 330 12.59 7.31 -1.79
C TYR A 330 12.19 6.67 -0.46
N SER A 331 13.17 6.45 0.41
CA SER A 331 12.93 6.30 1.84
C SER A 331 12.72 7.69 2.44
N VAL A 332 11.62 7.90 3.15
CA VAL A 332 11.22 9.23 3.64
C VAL A 332 11.13 9.20 5.16
N ASP A 333 11.90 10.07 5.78
CA ASP A 333 11.94 10.28 7.21
C ASP A 333 11.59 11.75 7.55
N VAL A 334 11.18 12.02 8.78
CA VAL A 334 11.01 13.37 9.31
C VAL A 334 12.32 13.82 9.94
N GLY A 335 12.88 14.92 9.47
CA GLY A 335 14.15 15.43 9.98
C GLY A 335 13.98 16.16 11.32
N VAL A 336 14.95 15.95 12.22
CA VAL A 336 15.06 16.68 13.48
C VAL A 336 16.42 17.35 13.53
N VAL A 337 16.42 18.65 13.83
CA VAL A 337 17.65 19.43 14.03
C VAL A 337 17.57 20.15 15.36
N GLU A 338 18.51 19.87 16.26
CA GLU A 338 18.67 20.66 17.48
C GLU A 338 19.50 21.91 17.21
N ILE A 339 18.94 23.06 17.50
CA ILE A 339 19.65 24.35 17.48
C ILE A 339 19.75 24.92 18.90
N ILE A 340 20.81 25.67 19.16
CA ILE A 340 21.01 26.38 20.41
C ILE A 340 20.71 27.86 20.15
N GLU A 341 19.62 28.35 20.69
CA GLU A 341 19.26 29.78 20.67
C GLU A 341 19.74 30.46 21.95
N ASN A 342 20.32 31.65 21.80
CA ASN A 342 20.62 32.52 22.93
C ASN A 342 19.43 33.46 23.13
N ALA A 343 18.56 33.13 24.06
CA ALA A 343 17.43 33.99 24.46
C ALA A 343 17.66 34.53 25.86
N GLU A 344 17.65 35.84 26.01
CA GLU A 344 17.79 36.55 27.30
C GLU A 344 19.04 36.12 28.11
N GLY A 345 20.18 35.90 27.41
CA GLY A 345 21.42 35.50 28.08
C GLY A 345 21.49 34.04 28.51
N LYS A 346 20.45 33.23 28.23
CA LYS A 346 20.43 31.79 28.50
C LYS A 346 20.43 30.99 27.22
N LYS A 347 21.27 29.95 27.16
CA LYS A 347 21.28 28.97 26.04
C LYS A 347 20.05 28.05 26.19
N ARG A 348 19.13 28.12 25.25
CA ARG A 348 18.01 27.19 25.14
C ARG A 348 18.23 26.27 23.94
N ARG A 349 18.00 24.96 24.15
CA ARG A 349 17.92 23.99 23.05
C ARG A 349 16.53 24.05 22.45
N LYS A 350 16.44 24.20 21.14
CA LYS A 350 15.21 24.16 20.38
C LYS A 350 15.32 23.05 19.32
N GLN A 351 14.33 22.19 19.29
CA GLN A 351 14.20 21.23 18.20
C GLN A 351 13.43 21.86 17.05
N CYS A 352 14.02 21.85 15.86
CA CYS A 352 13.36 22.23 14.63
C CYS A 352 13.07 20.96 13.82
N GLU A 353 11.98 20.99 13.09
CA GLU A 353 11.56 19.91 12.21
C GLU A 353 11.88 20.26 10.76
N ILE A 354 12.24 19.25 9.97
CA ILE A 354 12.31 19.26 8.52
C ILE A 354 11.28 18.23 8.07
N ASP A 355 10.28 18.65 7.32
CA ASP A 355 9.14 17.80 6.97
C ASP A 355 9.60 16.49 6.32
N PHE A 356 10.57 16.55 5.41
CA PHE A 356 11.06 15.36 4.72
C PHE A 356 12.59 15.35 4.61
N VAL A 357 13.17 14.25 5.04
CA VAL A 357 14.55 13.85 4.74
C VAL A 357 14.46 12.59 3.90
N VAL A 358 14.98 12.66 2.68
CA VAL A 358 14.83 11.58 1.70
C VAL A 358 16.15 10.93 1.38
N ASN A 359 16.12 9.62 1.16
CA ASN A 359 17.26 8.83 0.73
C ASN A 359 16.86 7.90 -0.43
N MET A 360 17.74 7.73 -1.40
CA MET A 360 17.56 6.85 -2.54
C MET A 360 18.72 5.84 -2.59
N GLY A 361 18.55 4.70 -1.93
CA GLY A 361 19.57 3.68 -1.80
C GLY A 361 20.79 4.21 -1.04
N ALA A 362 21.96 4.20 -1.67
CA ALA A 362 23.23 4.67 -1.07
C ALA A 362 23.52 6.17 -1.30
N ARG A 363 22.58 6.93 -1.85
CA ARG A 363 22.74 8.36 -2.20
C ARG A 363 21.81 9.24 -1.42
#